data_38b47d122493afd7afe72117a19d4d59
#
_entry.id   38b47d122493afd7afe72117a19d4d59
#
_cell.length_a   1.000
_cell.length_b   1.000
_cell.length_c   1.000
_cell.angle_alpha   90.00
_cell.angle_beta   90.00
_cell.angle_gamma   90.00
#
_symmetry.space_group_name_H-M   'P 1'
#
loop_
_entity.id
_entity.type
_entity.pdbx_description
1 polymer ?
#
loop_
_entity_poly.entity_id
_entity_poly.type
_entity_poly.pdbx_seq_one_letter_code
_entity_poly.pdbx_strand_id
1 'polypeptide(L)'
;DWWIVSQWEEMPTKKNYVHRIYANGTPDKSNTIRTLRNYTNLKECYVVRYADDFKIFCKKRSDAVKLFEATKQWLLDRLGLEISPEKSKIVNLKRHYSEFLGFKLKVRTKGKKPDGQPRYVVEAHIKDKALQKIREKSKEIIGQIRQTYDPGMEYRLIQKYNSYVMGVHNYYSIATHVNIDFHKIAFDVKKSLYNRLKHRLQKKGQITNRYIKEKYGTSREVRYLNGHAIVPIAY
;
A
#
# COMPACT_ATOMS: atom_id res chain seq x y z
N ASP A 1 1.82 17.52 12.24
CA ASP A 1 3.12 16.90 11.89
C ASP A 1 4.29 17.67 12.52
N TRP A 2 4.32 18.99 12.39
CA TRP A 2 5.42 19.83 12.85
C TRP A 2 5.90 19.50 14.28
N TRP A 3 5.01 19.33 15.24
CA TRP A 3 5.38 19.03 16.62
C TRP A 3 6.18 17.71 16.75
N ILE A 4 5.76 16.61 16.10
CA ILE A 4 6.47 15.33 16.20
C ILE A 4 7.78 15.37 15.41
N VAL A 5 7.77 15.97 14.22
CA VAL A 5 8.93 16.08 13.33
C VAL A 5 10.03 16.90 14.01
N SER A 6 9.68 17.98 14.73
CA SER A 6 10.62 18.80 15.47
C SER A 6 11.26 18.08 16.67
N GLN A 7 10.64 17.01 17.20
CA GLN A 7 11.21 16.24 18.32
C GLN A 7 12.39 15.35 17.91
N TRP A 8 12.52 15.03 16.62
CA TRP A 8 13.59 14.14 16.14
C TRP A 8 14.11 14.51 14.74
N GLU A 9 13.27 14.47 13.71
CA GLU A 9 13.71 14.53 12.30
C GLU A 9 14.31 15.88 11.91
N GLU A 10 13.81 16.96 12.51
CA GLU A 10 14.26 18.35 12.31
C GLU A 10 14.99 18.93 13.53
N MET A 11 15.33 18.10 14.51
CA MET A 11 16.04 18.56 15.70
C MET A 11 17.42 19.10 15.29
N PRO A 12 17.74 20.37 15.62
CA PRO A 12 19.04 20.93 15.31
C PRO A 12 20.15 20.29 16.14
N THR A 13 21.33 20.18 15.57
CA THR A 13 22.54 19.74 16.26
C THR A 13 23.48 20.93 16.46
N LYS A 14 24.33 20.88 17.51
CA LYS A 14 25.32 21.94 17.77
C LYS A 14 26.24 22.17 16.56
N LYS A 15 26.58 21.11 15.82
CA LYS A 15 27.37 21.19 14.61
C LYS A 15 26.41 21.18 13.40
N ASN A 16 26.55 22.19 12.54
CA ASN A 16 25.85 22.20 11.26
C ASN A 16 26.53 21.24 10.29
N TYR A 17 25.78 20.24 9.82
CA TYR A 17 26.25 19.27 8.81
C TYR A 17 25.81 19.69 7.42
N VAL A 18 26.73 19.71 6.46
CA VAL A 18 26.40 19.78 5.04
C VAL A 18 25.93 18.39 4.62
N HIS A 19 24.69 18.29 4.16
CA HIS A 19 24.09 17.03 3.75
C HIS A 19 24.37 16.77 2.28
N ARG A 20 24.85 15.57 1.95
CA ARG A 20 24.89 15.08 0.58
C ARG A 20 23.43 14.93 0.09
N ILE A 21 23.16 15.37 -1.12
CA ILE A 21 21.85 15.19 -1.76
C ILE A 21 21.92 13.92 -2.62
N TYR A 22 20.99 13.00 -2.42
CA TYR A 22 20.83 11.81 -3.27
C TYR A 22 20.22 12.19 -4.62
N ALA A 23 20.33 11.28 -5.61
CA ALA A 23 19.77 11.49 -6.94
C ALA A 23 18.26 11.79 -6.98
N ASN A 24 17.53 11.34 -5.95
CA ASN A 24 16.09 11.61 -5.77
C ASN A 24 15.79 12.96 -5.06
N GLY A 25 16.80 13.81 -4.85
CA GLY A 25 16.66 15.13 -4.20
C GLY A 25 16.60 15.09 -2.67
N THR A 26 16.67 13.91 -2.02
CA THR A 26 16.61 13.82 -0.55
C THR A 26 17.98 14.07 0.10
N PRO A 27 18.06 14.82 1.20
CA PRO A 27 19.31 15.03 1.92
C PRO A 27 19.70 13.81 2.76
N ASP A 28 20.99 13.46 2.77
CA ASP A 28 21.55 12.44 3.64
C ASP A 28 21.76 13.00 5.07
N LYS A 29 20.80 12.77 5.93
CA LYS A 29 20.83 13.20 7.36
C LYS A 29 21.57 12.22 8.28
N SER A 30 22.31 11.23 7.76
CA SER A 30 22.94 10.17 8.56
C SER A 30 23.86 10.69 9.67
N ASN A 31 24.65 11.74 9.40
CA ASN A 31 25.53 12.36 10.41
C ASN A 31 24.74 13.05 11.53
N THR A 32 23.69 13.79 11.19
CA THR A 32 22.79 14.42 12.18
C THR A 32 22.14 13.36 13.05
N ILE A 33 21.55 12.33 12.45
CA ILE A 33 20.90 11.21 13.15
C ILE A 33 21.90 10.49 14.08
N ARG A 34 23.11 10.23 13.60
CA ARG A 34 24.17 9.61 14.42
C ARG A 34 24.53 10.45 15.63
N THR A 35 24.64 11.78 15.46
CA THR A 35 24.93 12.71 16.55
C THR A 35 23.78 12.72 17.56
N LEU A 36 22.54 12.81 17.12
CA LEU A 36 21.38 12.78 18.01
C LEU A 36 21.29 11.47 18.80
N ARG A 37 21.57 10.32 18.18
CA ARG A 37 21.58 9.02 18.86
C ARG A 37 22.66 8.89 19.94
N ASN A 38 23.85 9.40 19.67
CA ASN A 38 25.02 9.18 20.51
C ASN A 38 25.15 10.21 21.64
N TYR A 39 24.67 11.43 21.44
CA TYR A 39 24.92 12.55 22.34
C TYR A 39 23.65 13.18 22.91
N THR A 40 22.46 12.57 22.68
CA THR A 40 21.21 13.06 23.28
C THR A 40 20.38 11.92 23.86
N ASN A 41 19.44 12.27 24.75
CA ASN A 41 18.44 11.35 25.29
C ASN A 41 17.12 11.41 24.54
N LEU A 42 17.09 12.04 23.35
CA LEU A 42 15.91 12.15 22.53
C LEU A 42 15.41 10.79 22.07
N LYS A 43 14.10 10.68 21.85
CA LYS A 43 13.47 9.44 21.40
C LYS A 43 13.40 9.45 19.89
N GLU A 44 14.13 8.50 19.27
CA GLU A 44 14.11 8.32 17.82
C GLU A 44 12.72 7.92 17.36
N CYS A 45 12.08 8.80 16.58
CA CYS A 45 10.75 8.55 16.00
C CYS A 45 10.61 9.15 14.61
N TYR A 46 9.76 8.53 13.81
CA TYR A 46 9.42 8.97 12.46
C TYR A 46 7.91 8.96 12.31
N VAL A 47 7.35 10.01 11.74
CA VAL A 47 5.91 10.13 11.52
C VAL A 47 5.58 10.02 10.05
N VAL A 48 4.51 9.28 9.76
CA VAL A 48 3.86 9.25 8.45
C VAL A 48 2.39 9.53 8.65
N ARG A 49 1.87 10.53 7.96
CA ARG A 49 0.47 10.95 8.05
C ARG A 49 -0.19 11.01 6.68
N TYR A 50 -1.44 10.63 6.66
CA TYR A 50 -2.35 10.85 5.54
C TYR A 50 -3.70 11.29 6.08
N ALA A 51 -4.08 12.54 5.84
CA ALA A 51 -5.25 13.18 6.44
C ALA A 51 -5.28 12.99 7.97
N ASP A 52 -6.29 12.31 8.50
CA ASP A 52 -6.46 12.04 9.94
C ASP A 52 -5.68 10.80 10.42
N ASP A 53 -5.33 9.92 9.49
CA ASP A 53 -4.58 8.70 9.81
C ASP A 53 -3.08 8.99 9.89
N PHE A 54 -2.42 8.62 10.99
CA PHE A 54 -0.97 8.75 11.13
C PHE A 54 -0.36 7.55 11.85
N LYS A 55 0.93 7.35 11.63
CA LYS A 55 1.76 6.35 12.33
C LYS A 55 3.05 6.97 12.80
N ILE A 56 3.42 6.63 14.04
CA ILE A 56 4.70 6.99 14.63
C ILE A 56 5.53 5.72 14.75
N PHE A 57 6.67 5.68 14.08
CA PHE A 57 7.60 4.55 14.12
C PHE A 57 8.70 4.81 15.14
N CYS A 58 8.91 3.86 16.04
CA CYS A 58 9.90 3.91 17.09
C CYS A 58 10.73 2.64 17.12
N LYS A 59 11.96 2.74 17.61
CA LYS A 59 12.89 1.60 17.73
C LYS A 59 12.56 0.71 18.93
N LYS A 60 12.17 1.30 20.06
CA LYS A 60 11.91 0.63 21.34
C LYS A 60 10.45 0.77 21.73
N ARG A 61 9.91 -0.26 22.40
CA ARG A 61 8.55 -0.21 22.94
C ARG A 61 8.37 0.88 24.00
N SER A 62 9.37 1.07 24.87
CA SER A 62 9.34 2.11 25.91
C SER A 62 9.17 3.51 25.32
N ASP A 63 9.85 3.78 24.18
CA ASP A 63 9.75 5.05 23.50
C ASP A 63 8.37 5.21 22.83
N ALA A 64 7.84 4.12 22.25
CA ALA A 64 6.51 4.12 21.65
C ALA A 64 5.41 4.42 22.69
N VAL A 65 5.52 3.87 23.92
CA VAL A 65 4.56 4.16 25.00
C VAL A 65 4.63 5.65 25.39
N LYS A 66 5.84 6.18 25.62
CA LYS A 66 6.01 7.59 25.97
C LYS A 66 5.48 8.54 24.90
N LEU A 67 5.79 8.24 23.63
CA LEU A 67 5.32 9.05 22.50
C LEU A 67 3.81 8.94 22.29
N PHE A 68 3.23 7.78 22.55
CA PHE A 68 1.79 7.60 22.49
C PHE A 68 1.06 8.50 23.51
N GLU A 69 1.47 8.47 24.77
CA GLU A 69 0.88 9.31 25.82
C GLU A 69 1.15 10.80 25.56
N ALA A 70 2.37 11.18 25.18
CA ALA A 70 2.68 12.56 24.84
C ALA A 70 1.87 13.09 23.65
N THR A 71 1.66 12.25 22.62
CA THR A 71 0.84 12.62 21.46
C THR A 71 -0.63 12.76 21.82
N LYS A 72 -1.16 11.83 22.63
CA LYS A 72 -2.53 11.90 23.15
C LYS A 72 -2.77 13.19 23.91
N GLN A 73 -1.88 13.50 24.86
CA GLN A 73 -1.98 14.71 25.66
C GLN A 73 -1.86 15.98 24.82
N TRP A 74 -0.92 16.02 23.88
CA TRP A 74 -0.73 17.16 22.98
C TRP A 74 -1.98 17.42 22.09
N LEU A 75 -2.59 16.37 21.56
CA LEU A 75 -3.82 16.48 20.74
C LEU A 75 -4.98 17.05 21.59
N LEU A 76 -5.12 16.58 22.83
CA LEU A 76 -6.15 17.07 23.74
C LEU A 76 -5.90 18.54 24.12
N ASP A 77 -4.70 18.86 24.60
CA ASP A 77 -4.39 20.20 25.17
C ASP A 77 -4.34 21.29 24.10
N ARG A 78 -3.88 20.97 22.89
CA ARG A 78 -3.66 21.96 21.84
C ARG A 78 -4.78 22.04 20.81
N LEU A 79 -5.46 20.94 20.57
CA LEU A 79 -6.47 20.85 19.51
C LEU A 79 -7.85 20.44 20.03
N GLY A 80 -8.00 20.09 21.31
CA GLY A 80 -9.24 19.57 21.87
C GLY A 80 -9.67 18.23 21.24
N LEU A 81 -8.72 17.48 20.67
CA LEU A 81 -8.99 16.22 19.96
C LEU A 81 -8.69 15.02 20.83
N GLU A 82 -9.68 14.14 20.97
CA GLU A 82 -9.50 12.84 21.61
C GLU A 82 -9.15 11.76 20.59
N ILE A 83 -8.18 10.90 20.95
CA ILE A 83 -7.86 9.74 20.12
C ILE A 83 -8.88 8.63 20.35
N SER A 84 -9.26 7.90 19.29
CA SER A 84 -10.12 6.71 19.42
C SER A 84 -9.37 5.57 20.10
N PRO A 85 -9.79 5.11 21.29
CA PRO A 85 -9.11 4.01 22.00
C PRO A 85 -9.12 2.69 21.20
N GLU A 86 -10.19 2.44 20.44
CA GLU A 86 -10.33 1.22 19.65
C GLU A 86 -9.38 1.15 18.45
N LYS A 87 -9.09 2.31 17.85
CA LYS A 87 -8.26 2.41 16.64
C LYS A 87 -6.80 2.69 16.95
N SER A 88 -6.52 3.38 18.07
CA SER A 88 -5.18 3.81 18.44
C SER A 88 -4.48 2.76 19.30
N LYS A 89 -3.40 2.17 18.79
CA LYS A 89 -2.69 1.08 19.49
C LYS A 89 -1.20 1.03 19.14
N ILE A 90 -0.41 0.56 20.09
CA ILE A 90 1.00 0.27 19.89
C ILE A 90 1.16 -1.14 19.35
N VAL A 91 1.80 -1.31 18.19
CA VAL A 91 1.97 -2.59 17.50
C VAL A 91 3.45 -2.92 17.34
N ASN A 92 3.85 -4.13 17.75
CA ASN A 92 5.19 -4.64 17.44
C ASN A 92 5.22 -5.22 16.01
N LEU A 93 5.80 -4.48 15.07
CA LEU A 93 5.85 -4.86 13.65
C LEU A 93 6.67 -6.12 13.36
N LYS A 94 7.56 -6.57 14.26
CA LYS A 94 8.26 -7.86 14.11
C LYS A 94 7.35 -9.06 14.40
N ARG A 95 6.28 -8.86 15.17
CA ARG A 95 5.36 -9.94 15.58
C ARG A 95 4.01 -9.85 14.89
N HIS A 96 3.47 -8.64 14.72
CA HIS A 96 2.10 -8.41 14.25
C HIS A 96 2.07 -7.48 13.04
N TYR A 97 1.07 -7.65 12.19
CA TYR A 97 0.78 -6.69 11.13
C TYR A 97 0.15 -5.42 11.69
N SER A 98 0.54 -4.28 11.13
CA SER A 98 -0.12 -3.00 11.33
C SER A 98 -0.78 -2.56 10.02
N GLU A 99 -2.04 -2.18 10.08
CA GLU A 99 -2.81 -1.74 8.91
C GLU A 99 -2.69 -0.23 8.71
N PHE A 100 -2.50 0.21 7.46
CA PHE A 100 -2.46 1.61 7.08
C PHE A 100 -2.83 1.78 5.60
N LEU A 101 -3.77 2.67 5.28
CA LEU A 101 -4.18 3.00 3.90
C LEU A 101 -4.49 1.78 3.01
N GLY A 102 -5.17 0.78 3.55
CA GLY A 102 -5.50 -0.42 2.79
C GLY A 102 -4.38 -1.47 2.70
N PHE A 103 -3.22 -1.20 3.29
CA PHE A 103 -2.11 -2.13 3.42
C PHE A 103 -2.01 -2.70 4.82
N LYS A 104 -1.41 -3.88 4.94
CA LYS A 104 -0.93 -4.47 6.19
C LYS A 104 0.59 -4.63 6.11
N LEU A 105 1.28 -4.07 7.09
CA LEU A 105 2.73 -3.95 7.14
C LEU A 105 3.29 -4.77 8.29
N LYS A 106 4.38 -5.47 8.02
CA LYS A 106 5.16 -6.23 9.02
C LYS A 106 6.64 -6.14 8.69
N VAL A 107 7.49 -6.35 9.69
CA VAL A 107 8.94 -6.42 9.50
C VAL A 107 9.38 -7.87 9.62
N ARG A 108 10.08 -8.38 8.61
CA ARG A 108 10.67 -9.72 8.60
C ARG A 108 12.19 -9.67 8.52
N THR A 109 12.82 -10.70 9.03
CA THR A 109 14.25 -10.94 8.82
C THR A 109 14.46 -11.60 7.46
N LYS A 110 15.35 -11.03 6.63
CA LYS A 110 15.74 -11.58 5.34
C LYS A 110 17.27 -11.61 5.23
N GLY A 111 17.88 -12.72 5.67
CA GLY A 111 19.32 -12.88 5.68
C GLY A 111 20.03 -12.06 6.77
N LYS A 112 21.35 -11.92 6.62
CA LYS A 112 22.22 -11.17 7.53
C LYS A 112 22.88 -10.01 6.79
N LYS A 113 23.28 -8.99 7.54
CA LYS A 113 24.15 -7.91 7.06
C LYS A 113 25.62 -8.41 7.03
N PRO A 114 26.55 -7.68 6.38
CA PRO A 114 27.98 -8.01 6.41
C PRO A 114 28.56 -8.10 7.82
N ASP A 115 27.99 -7.37 8.78
CA ASP A 115 28.37 -7.37 10.21
C ASP A 115 27.78 -8.54 11.01
N GLY A 116 27.15 -9.53 10.33
CA GLY A 116 26.50 -10.68 10.96
C GLY A 116 25.13 -10.42 11.58
N GLN A 117 24.70 -9.15 11.69
CA GLN A 117 23.42 -8.77 12.27
C GLN A 117 22.25 -9.13 11.35
N PRO A 118 21.06 -9.44 11.92
CA PRO A 118 19.87 -9.72 11.10
C PRO A 118 19.52 -8.54 10.21
N ARG A 119 19.32 -8.80 8.91
CA ARG A 119 18.78 -7.83 7.97
C ARG A 119 17.26 -7.85 8.04
N TYR A 120 16.67 -6.71 8.40
CA TYR A 120 15.23 -6.55 8.41
C TYR A 120 14.73 -5.90 7.12
N VAL A 121 13.60 -6.41 6.62
CA VAL A 121 12.90 -5.89 5.44
C VAL A 121 11.42 -5.68 5.77
N VAL A 122 10.80 -4.72 5.10
CA VAL A 122 9.36 -4.49 5.21
C VAL A 122 8.63 -5.50 4.32
N GLU A 123 7.66 -6.17 4.89
CA GLU A 123 6.69 -7.00 4.19
C GLU A 123 5.36 -6.23 4.15
N ALA A 124 4.92 -5.91 2.94
CA ALA A 124 3.68 -5.19 2.70
C ALA A 124 2.72 -6.05 1.88
N HIS A 125 1.52 -6.24 2.39
CA HIS A 125 0.40 -6.92 1.74
C HIS A 125 -0.80 -5.99 1.59
N ILE A 126 -1.72 -6.35 0.73
CA ILE A 126 -3.04 -5.74 0.66
C ILE A 126 -3.86 -6.22 1.87
N LYS A 127 -4.60 -5.32 2.51
CA LYS A 127 -5.50 -5.65 3.63
C LYS A 127 -6.59 -6.63 3.17
N ASP A 128 -6.90 -7.64 3.99
CA ASP A 128 -7.85 -8.71 3.60
C ASP A 128 -9.24 -8.17 3.27
N LYS A 129 -9.75 -7.19 4.03
CA LYS A 129 -11.01 -6.48 3.71
C LYS A 129 -10.96 -5.74 2.36
N ALA A 130 -9.79 -5.21 1.98
CA ALA A 130 -9.62 -4.55 0.69
C ALA A 130 -9.62 -5.57 -0.46
N LEU A 131 -8.92 -6.71 -0.30
CA LEU A 131 -8.97 -7.81 -1.26
C LEU A 131 -10.39 -8.34 -1.47
N GLN A 132 -11.15 -8.49 -0.39
CA GLN A 132 -12.55 -8.90 -0.49
C GLN A 132 -13.39 -7.90 -1.27
N LYS A 133 -13.26 -6.60 -0.98
CA LYS A 133 -13.96 -5.53 -1.72
C LYS A 133 -13.57 -5.53 -3.21
N ILE A 134 -12.29 -5.74 -3.53
CA ILE A 134 -11.82 -5.83 -4.92
C ILE A 134 -12.48 -7.02 -5.62
N ARG A 135 -12.50 -8.18 -4.98
CA ARG A 135 -13.15 -9.40 -5.50
C ARG A 135 -14.64 -9.18 -5.77
N GLU A 136 -15.35 -8.64 -4.78
CA GLU A 136 -16.79 -8.42 -4.86
C GLU A 136 -17.14 -7.39 -5.94
N LYS A 137 -16.44 -6.26 -6.00
CA LYS A 137 -16.67 -5.23 -7.01
C LYS A 137 -16.36 -5.71 -8.41
N SER A 138 -15.29 -6.48 -8.59
CA SER A 138 -14.98 -7.11 -9.88
C SER A 138 -16.10 -8.05 -10.35
N LYS A 139 -16.62 -8.89 -9.45
CA LYS A 139 -17.73 -9.81 -9.74
C LYS A 139 -19.05 -9.09 -10.00
N GLU A 140 -19.31 -7.98 -9.32
CA GLU A 140 -20.48 -7.12 -9.56
C GLU A 140 -20.46 -6.57 -10.98
N ILE A 141 -19.33 -5.94 -11.41
CA ILE A 141 -19.22 -5.37 -12.75
C ILE A 141 -19.34 -6.46 -13.83
N ILE A 142 -18.72 -7.62 -13.62
CA ILE A 142 -18.89 -8.79 -14.51
C ILE A 142 -20.37 -9.22 -14.60
N GLY A 143 -21.12 -9.13 -13.48
CA GLY A 143 -22.56 -9.38 -13.45
C GLY A 143 -23.35 -8.40 -14.32
N GLN A 144 -23.00 -7.11 -14.24
CA GLN A 144 -23.60 -6.05 -15.07
C GLN A 144 -23.32 -6.29 -16.56
N ILE A 145 -22.10 -6.68 -16.94
CA ILE A 145 -21.75 -7.04 -18.33
C ILE A 145 -22.61 -8.19 -18.84
N ARG A 146 -22.89 -9.21 -18.02
CA ARG A 146 -23.74 -10.33 -18.42
C ARG A 146 -25.18 -9.91 -18.71
N GLN A 147 -25.71 -8.96 -17.93
CA GLN A 147 -27.14 -8.57 -17.97
C GLN A 147 -27.45 -7.60 -19.11
N THR A 148 -26.44 -7.00 -19.73
CA THR A 148 -26.68 -6.09 -20.86
C THR A 148 -26.66 -6.79 -22.17
N TYR A 149 -27.56 -6.37 -23.08
CA TYR A 149 -27.66 -6.83 -24.46
C TYR A 149 -27.33 -5.72 -25.47
N ASP A 150 -27.20 -4.47 -24.99
CA ASP A 150 -26.77 -3.32 -25.79
C ASP A 150 -25.25 -3.31 -25.95
N PRO A 151 -24.71 -3.36 -27.18
CA PRO A 151 -23.27 -3.37 -27.43
C PRO A 151 -22.56 -2.13 -26.90
N GLY A 152 -23.19 -0.95 -26.96
CA GLY A 152 -22.62 0.30 -26.47
C GLY A 152 -22.49 0.30 -24.94
N MET A 153 -23.51 -0.19 -24.23
CA MET A 153 -23.47 -0.34 -22.78
C MET A 153 -22.48 -1.42 -22.37
N GLU A 154 -22.39 -2.53 -23.10
CA GLU A 154 -21.40 -3.58 -22.86
C GLU A 154 -19.97 -3.02 -22.92
N TYR A 155 -19.66 -2.28 -23.98
CA TYR A 155 -18.37 -1.62 -24.11
C TYR A 155 -18.05 -0.71 -22.91
N ARG A 156 -19.01 0.12 -22.51
CA ARG A 156 -18.84 1.02 -21.34
C ARG A 156 -18.57 0.23 -20.05
N LEU A 157 -19.24 -0.89 -19.83
CA LEU A 157 -19.05 -1.74 -18.66
C LEU A 157 -17.70 -2.46 -18.69
N ILE A 158 -17.21 -2.88 -19.86
CA ILE A 158 -15.85 -3.42 -20.03
C ILE A 158 -14.81 -2.34 -19.67
N GLN A 159 -14.99 -1.12 -20.18
CA GLN A 159 -14.10 -0.02 -19.85
C GLN A 159 -14.13 0.30 -18.35
N LYS A 160 -15.31 0.30 -17.72
CA LYS A 160 -15.47 0.47 -16.26
C LYS A 160 -14.72 -0.62 -15.50
N TYR A 161 -14.83 -1.87 -15.90
CA TYR A 161 -14.10 -2.99 -15.31
C TYR A 161 -12.59 -2.82 -15.44
N ASN A 162 -12.12 -2.55 -16.66
CA ASN A 162 -10.70 -2.37 -16.93
C ASN A 162 -10.12 -1.19 -16.13
N SER A 163 -10.79 -0.03 -16.12
CA SER A 163 -10.37 1.14 -15.35
C SER A 163 -10.30 0.85 -13.86
N TYR A 164 -11.28 0.12 -13.33
CA TYR A 164 -11.28 -0.32 -11.94
C TYR A 164 -10.07 -1.22 -11.62
N VAL A 165 -9.85 -2.28 -12.42
CA VAL A 165 -8.74 -3.22 -12.21
C VAL A 165 -7.39 -2.51 -12.35
N MET A 166 -7.22 -1.67 -13.37
CA MET A 166 -6.00 -0.88 -13.55
C MET A 166 -5.74 0.08 -12.38
N GLY A 167 -6.78 0.74 -11.87
CA GLY A 167 -6.70 1.59 -10.69
C GLY A 167 -6.25 0.82 -9.45
N VAL A 168 -6.79 -0.38 -9.25
CA VAL A 168 -6.39 -1.31 -8.17
C VAL A 168 -4.91 -1.70 -8.32
N HIS A 169 -4.48 -2.09 -9.52
CA HIS A 169 -3.08 -2.45 -9.78
C HIS A 169 -2.13 -1.27 -9.51
N ASN A 170 -2.49 -0.07 -9.94
CA ASN A 170 -1.66 1.12 -9.74
C ASN A 170 -1.56 1.48 -8.26
N TYR A 171 -2.69 1.48 -7.53
CA TYR A 171 -2.71 1.82 -6.12
C TYR A 171 -1.90 0.85 -5.25
N TYR A 172 -2.04 -0.46 -5.50
CA TYR A 172 -1.37 -1.48 -4.69
C TYR A 172 0.01 -1.90 -5.23
N SER A 173 0.49 -1.32 -6.33
CA SER A 173 1.80 -1.66 -6.95
C SER A 173 2.98 -1.56 -5.99
N ILE A 174 2.90 -0.71 -4.96
CA ILE A 174 3.95 -0.51 -3.95
C ILE A 174 4.03 -1.62 -2.90
N ALA A 175 3.02 -2.51 -2.83
CA ALA A 175 3.06 -3.63 -1.87
C ALA A 175 4.10 -4.68 -2.31
N THR A 176 4.95 -5.12 -1.38
CA THR A 176 6.04 -6.06 -1.69
C THR A 176 5.54 -7.45 -2.13
N HIS A 177 4.32 -7.83 -1.76
CA HIS A 177 3.71 -9.14 -2.07
C HIS A 177 2.40 -9.00 -2.86
N VAL A 178 2.26 -7.94 -3.65
CA VAL A 178 1.04 -7.62 -4.40
C VAL A 178 0.58 -8.76 -5.30
N ASN A 179 1.51 -9.43 -6.00
CA ASN A 179 1.17 -10.53 -6.90
C ASN A 179 0.56 -11.72 -6.14
N ILE A 180 1.13 -12.08 -4.99
CA ILE A 180 0.59 -13.15 -4.13
C ILE A 180 -0.83 -12.80 -3.67
N ASP A 181 -1.07 -11.55 -3.32
CA ASP A 181 -2.37 -11.11 -2.83
C ASP A 181 -3.43 -11.10 -3.95
N PHE A 182 -3.08 -10.63 -5.15
CA PHE A 182 -4.00 -10.72 -6.29
C PHE A 182 -4.31 -12.15 -6.70
N HIS A 183 -3.34 -13.07 -6.62
CA HIS A 183 -3.59 -14.49 -6.91
C HIS A 183 -4.63 -15.12 -5.97
N LYS A 184 -4.75 -14.67 -4.71
CA LYS A 184 -5.76 -15.17 -3.77
C LYS A 184 -7.20 -14.96 -4.26
N ILE A 185 -7.45 -13.87 -4.98
CA ILE A 185 -8.79 -13.51 -5.47
C ILE A 185 -8.97 -13.78 -6.97
N ALA A 186 -7.86 -13.96 -7.72
CA ALA A 186 -7.88 -14.11 -9.17
C ALA A 186 -8.71 -15.31 -9.62
N PHE A 187 -8.62 -16.44 -8.91
CA PHE A 187 -9.40 -17.63 -9.22
C PHE A 187 -10.91 -17.36 -9.18
N ASP A 188 -11.38 -16.70 -8.11
CA ASP A 188 -12.80 -16.39 -7.95
C ASP A 188 -13.33 -15.42 -8.99
N VAL A 189 -12.55 -14.39 -9.34
CA VAL A 189 -12.92 -13.40 -10.36
C VAL A 189 -12.93 -14.07 -11.73
N LYS A 190 -11.91 -14.87 -12.05
CA LYS A 190 -11.80 -15.64 -13.31
C LYS A 190 -12.96 -16.63 -13.44
N LYS A 191 -13.26 -17.38 -12.38
CA LYS A 191 -14.40 -18.30 -12.35
C LYS A 191 -15.73 -17.57 -12.60
N SER A 192 -15.92 -16.39 -11.96
CA SER A 192 -17.12 -15.57 -12.21
C SER A 192 -17.20 -15.09 -13.65
N LEU A 193 -16.09 -14.64 -14.24
CA LEU A 193 -16.02 -14.22 -15.63
C LEU A 193 -16.42 -15.36 -16.57
N TYR A 194 -15.80 -16.53 -16.40
CA TYR A 194 -16.11 -17.71 -17.22
C TYR A 194 -17.55 -18.19 -17.06
N ASN A 195 -18.05 -18.34 -15.83
CA ASN A 195 -19.40 -18.85 -15.60
C ASN A 195 -20.49 -17.94 -16.19
N ARG A 196 -20.25 -16.61 -16.20
CA ARG A 196 -21.22 -15.63 -16.67
C ARG A 196 -21.15 -15.33 -18.17
N LEU A 197 -19.94 -15.41 -18.75
CA LEU A 197 -19.70 -14.98 -20.14
C LEU A 197 -19.08 -16.08 -21.01
N LYS A 198 -19.08 -17.34 -20.56
CA LYS A 198 -18.36 -18.50 -21.16
C LYS A 198 -18.41 -18.56 -22.67
N HIS A 199 -19.62 -18.50 -23.27
CA HIS A 199 -19.81 -18.64 -24.68
C HIS A 199 -19.43 -17.42 -25.54
N ARG A 200 -19.19 -16.30 -24.89
CA ARG A 200 -18.87 -15.02 -25.52
C ARG A 200 -17.38 -14.65 -25.36
N LEU A 201 -16.66 -15.30 -24.44
CA LEU A 201 -15.26 -15.02 -24.18
C LEU A 201 -14.33 -15.66 -25.19
N GLN A 202 -13.43 -14.86 -25.74
CA GLN A 202 -12.39 -15.27 -26.67
C GLN A 202 -11.02 -15.23 -25.99
N LYS A 203 -10.16 -16.19 -26.33
CA LYS A 203 -8.76 -16.25 -25.84
C LYS A 203 -7.80 -15.40 -26.66
N LYS A 204 -8.16 -15.15 -27.92
CA LYS A 204 -7.38 -14.39 -28.89
C LYS A 204 -8.13 -13.13 -29.29
N GLY A 205 -7.40 -12.02 -29.48
CA GLY A 205 -7.96 -10.74 -29.90
C GLY A 205 -6.85 -9.70 -29.97
N GLN A 206 -7.21 -8.50 -30.39
CA GLN A 206 -6.27 -7.38 -30.49
C GLN A 206 -6.50 -6.38 -29.38
N ILE A 207 -5.43 -5.95 -28.70
CA ILE A 207 -5.49 -4.89 -27.73
C ILE A 207 -5.23 -3.56 -28.45
N THR A 208 -6.27 -2.76 -28.61
CA THR A 208 -6.20 -1.44 -29.27
C THR A 208 -5.73 -0.34 -28.33
N ASN A 209 -6.02 -0.45 -27.04
CA ASN A 209 -5.59 0.53 -26.04
C ASN A 209 -4.08 0.37 -25.75
N ARG A 210 -3.31 1.42 -26.03
CA ARG A 210 -1.85 1.43 -25.87
C ARG A 210 -1.40 1.07 -24.45
N TYR A 211 -1.99 1.68 -23.42
CA TYR A 211 -1.65 1.42 -22.04
C TYR A 211 -1.92 -0.03 -21.62
N ILE A 212 -3.08 -0.58 -22.01
CA ILE A 212 -3.41 -2.00 -21.75
C ILE A 212 -2.41 -2.90 -22.48
N LYS A 213 -2.04 -2.56 -23.72
CA LYS A 213 -1.08 -3.33 -24.51
C LYS A 213 0.30 -3.35 -23.87
N GLU A 214 0.80 -2.20 -23.44
CA GLU A 214 2.11 -2.08 -22.78
C GLU A 214 2.17 -2.86 -21.46
N LYS A 215 1.12 -2.79 -20.64
CA LYS A 215 1.10 -3.39 -19.30
C LYS A 215 0.66 -4.85 -19.28
N TYR A 216 -0.27 -5.25 -20.11
CA TYR A 216 -0.90 -6.59 -20.06
C TYR A 216 -0.76 -7.38 -21.36
N GLY A 217 -0.16 -6.83 -22.42
CA GLY A 217 -0.10 -7.44 -23.75
C GLY A 217 0.59 -8.80 -23.81
N THR A 218 1.52 -9.06 -22.89
CA THR A 218 2.22 -10.36 -22.76
C THR A 218 1.48 -11.35 -21.87
N SER A 219 0.44 -10.93 -21.15
CA SER A 219 -0.29 -11.77 -20.22
C SER A 219 -1.21 -12.76 -20.96
N ARG A 220 -1.05 -14.06 -20.67
CA ARG A 220 -1.94 -15.12 -21.17
C ARG A 220 -3.31 -15.13 -20.51
N GLU A 221 -3.53 -14.30 -19.50
CA GLU A 221 -4.78 -14.21 -18.75
C GLU A 221 -5.76 -13.17 -19.30
N VAL A 222 -5.34 -12.30 -20.23
CA VAL A 222 -6.24 -11.39 -20.94
C VAL A 222 -7.29 -12.18 -21.70
N ARG A 223 -8.53 -11.75 -21.63
CA ARG A 223 -9.66 -12.32 -22.39
C ARG A 223 -10.31 -11.22 -23.21
N TYR A 224 -11.10 -11.61 -24.19
CA TYR A 224 -11.75 -10.67 -25.10
C TYR A 224 -13.24 -10.95 -25.13
N LEU A 225 -14.03 -9.90 -25.17
CA LEU A 225 -15.48 -9.94 -25.34
C LEU A 225 -15.84 -8.97 -26.47
N ASN A 226 -16.43 -9.46 -27.54
CA ASN A 226 -16.77 -8.69 -28.73
C ASN A 226 -15.61 -7.79 -29.24
N GLY A 227 -14.40 -8.36 -29.29
CA GLY A 227 -13.18 -7.63 -29.69
C GLY A 227 -12.54 -6.74 -28.62
N HIS A 228 -13.17 -6.55 -27.48
CA HIS A 228 -12.65 -5.69 -26.40
C HIS A 228 -11.89 -6.50 -25.35
N ALA A 229 -10.67 -6.07 -25.03
CA ALA A 229 -9.84 -6.72 -24.03
C ALA A 229 -10.40 -6.55 -22.61
N ILE A 230 -10.38 -7.61 -21.82
CA ILE A 230 -10.71 -7.64 -20.39
C ILE A 230 -9.42 -7.92 -19.63
N VAL A 231 -9.02 -6.96 -18.79
CA VAL A 231 -7.78 -7.01 -17.99
C VAL A 231 -7.93 -8.03 -16.86
N PRO A 232 -6.95 -8.93 -16.63
CA PRO A 232 -6.99 -9.87 -15.51
C PRO A 232 -6.67 -9.20 -14.17
N ILE A 233 -7.17 -9.75 -13.08
CA ILE A 233 -6.82 -9.30 -11.70
C ILE A 233 -5.38 -9.70 -11.35
N ALA A 234 -4.90 -10.86 -11.80
CA ALA A 234 -3.51 -11.27 -11.65
C ALA A 234 -2.92 -11.56 -13.04
N TYR A 235 -1.70 -11.15 -13.28
CA TYR A 235 -1.02 -11.23 -14.57
C TYR A 235 0.48 -11.41 -14.41
#